data_15568989e7aaefc4d4036921701e5df8
#
_entry.id   15568989e7aaefc4d4036921701e5df8
#
_cell.length_a   1.000
_cell.length_b   1.000
_cell.length_c   1.000
_cell.angle_alpha   90.00
_cell.angle_beta   90.00
_cell.angle_gamma   90.00
#
_symmetry.space_group_name_H-M   'P 1'
#
loop_
_entity.id
_entity.type
_entity.pdbx_description
1 polymer ?
#
loop_
_entity_poly.entity_id
_entity_poly.type
_entity_poly.pdbx_seq_one_letter_code
_entity_poly.pdbx_strand_id
1 'polypeptide(L)'
;MKILELNQENLEILKSKLNAGYPIIVPTDTNYNLCCLPDNRMAINRIFEYKIRPKNKPLSIFMSNPNDWEKYGKTSQTNLMKLLVDEFWPGALNIVVENISPFHYAINDSSTISLGCVQNEVFREFVEYLGGVVAITSANISGTADDLLITEEVADEHMGDKVDYLLKSNVESLATKSSTIIKVNAIGTVTILREGDIS
;
A
#
# COMPACT_ATOMS: atom_id res chain seq x y z
N MET A 1 6.67 16.24 -11.57
CA MET A 1 7.09 14.85 -11.23
C MET A 1 7.62 14.12 -12.46
N LYS A 2 8.64 13.23 -12.35
CA LYS A 2 9.17 12.42 -13.46
C LYS A 2 8.52 11.04 -13.45
N ILE A 3 7.96 10.61 -14.59
CA ILE A 3 7.35 9.30 -14.76
C ILE A 3 8.42 8.34 -15.27
N LEU A 4 8.57 7.19 -14.61
CA LEU A 4 9.55 6.16 -14.92
C LEU A 4 8.85 4.82 -15.22
N GLU A 5 9.34 4.12 -16.23
CA GLU A 5 8.95 2.73 -16.51
C GLU A 5 9.85 1.76 -15.72
N LEU A 6 9.37 0.54 -15.51
CA LEU A 6 10.11 -0.50 -14.81
C LEU A 6 11.26 -1.01 -15.69
N ASN A 7 12.49 -0.73 -15.26
CA ASN A 7 13.73 -1.30 -15.81
C ASN A 7 14.83 -1.21 -14.75
N GLN A 8 15.97 -1.86 -14.98
CA GLN A 8 17.03 -1.96 -13.98
C GLN A 8 17.59 -0.59 -13.53
N GLU A 9 17.79 0.35 -14.46
CA GLU A 9 18.29 1.70 -14.14
C GLU A 9 17.31 2.46 -13.25
N ASN A 10 16.02 2.44 -13.62
CA ASN A 10 14.97 3.12 -12.87
C ASN A 10 14.72 2.48 -11.49
N LEU A 11 14.86 1.15 -11.37
CA LEU A 11 14.80 0.47 -10.09
C LEU A 11 15.86 0.98 -9.11
N GLU A 12 17.11 1.17 -9.56
CA GLU A 12 18.18 1.72 -8.73
C GLU A 12 17.91 3.18 -8.33
N ILE A 13 17.40 4.01 -9.25
CA ILE A 13 17.03 5.40 -8.97
C ILE A 13 15.95 5.45 -7.90
N LEU A 14 14.87 4.67 -8.05
CA LEU A 14 13.74 4.64 -7.13
C LEU A 14 14.16 4.11 -5.74
N LYS A 15 14.94 3.03 -5.70
CA LYS A 15 15.49 2.47 -4.45
C LYS A 15 16.39 3.47 -3.73
N SER A 16 17.26 4.18 -4.46
CA SER A 16 18.10 5.23 -3.89
C SER A 16 17.28 6.34 -3.25
N LYS A 17 16.19 6.78 -3.90
CA LYS A 17 15.27 7.80 -3.36
C LYS A 17 14.57 7.31 -2.09
N LEU A 18 14.05 6.09 -2.09
CA LEU A 18 13.40 5.50 -0.91
C LEU A 18 14.39 5.39 0.27
N ASN A 19 15.61 4.93 0.02
CA ASN A 19 16.67 4.84 1.04
C ASN A 19 17.03 6.22 1.62
N ALA A 20 17.03 7.26 0.79
CA ALA A 20 17.25 8.65 1.21
C ALA A 20 16.04 9.27 1.95
N GLY A 21 14.97 8.49 2.14
CA GLY A 21 13.77 8.92 2.89
C GLY A 21 12.79 9.77 2.09
N TYR A 22 12.82 9.70 0.76
CA TYR A 22 11.84 10.37 -0.10
C TYR A 22 10.81 9.35 -0.59
N PRO A 23 9.51 9.57 -0.36
CA PRO A 23 8.48 8.73 -0.92
C PRO A 23 8.40 8.89 -2.44
N ILE A 24 7.92 7.86 -3.11
CA ILE A 24 7.62 7.84 -4.54
C ILE A 24 6.15 7.44 -4.75
N ILE A 25 5.65 7.59 -5.97
CA ILE A 25 4.33 7.12 -6.34
C ILE A 25 4.45 5.81 -7.11
N VAL A 26 3.62 4.82 -6.76
CA VAL A 26 3.60 3.49 -7.35
C VAL A 26 2.17 3.08 -7.75
N PRO A 27 1.99 2.28 -8.82
CA PRO A 27 0.69 1.78 -9.21
C PRO A 27 0.27 0.61 -8.31
N THR A 28 -1.03 0.38 -8.18
CA THR A 28 -1.63 -0.87 -7.66
C THR A 28 -2.76 -1.33 -8.57
N ASP A 29 -3.55 -2.30 -8.15
CA ASP A 29 -4.71 -2.77 -8.92
C ASP A 29 -5.81 -1.71 -9.01
N THR A 30 -5.83 -0.77 -8.08
CA THR A 30 -6.88 0.24 -7.96
C THR A 30 -6.33 1.66 -8.08
N ASN A 31 -5.50 2.09 -7.14
CA ASN A 31 -5.00 3.45 -7.03
C ASN A 31 -3.52 3.55 -7.34
N TYR A 32 -3.07 4.73 -7.75
CA TYR A 32 -1.68 5.14 -7.49
C TYR A 32 -1.50 5.51 -6.02
N ASN A 33 -0.37 5.10 -5.44
CA ASN A 33 -0.14 5.21 -4.00
C ASN A 33 1.22 5.86 -3.71
N LEU A 34 1.29 6.68 -2.66
CA LEU A 34 2.57 7.05 -2.04
C LEU A 34 3.16 5.81 -1.38
N CYS A 35 4.43 5.55 -1.66
CA CYS A 35 5.18 4.39 -1.22
C CYS A 35 6.46 4.82 -0.50
N CYS A 36 6.79 4.12 0.58
CA CYS A 36 8.07 4.24 1.27
C CYS A 36 8.50 2.90 1.89
N LEU A 37 9.77 2.80 2.31
CA LEU A 37 10.23 1.70 3.14
C LEU A 37 9.56 1.81 4.52
N PRO A 38 9.06 0.70 5.09
CA PRO A 38 8.19 0.73 6.27
C PRO A 38 8.90 1.09 7.59
N ASP A 39 10.22 1.04 7.61
CA ASP A 39 11.09 1.43 8.71
C ASP A 39 11.74 2.83 8.54
N ASN A 40 11.55 3.47 7.38
CA ASN A 40 12.11 4.79 7.10
C ASN A 40 11.24 5.92 7.69
N ARG A 41 11.55 6.31 8.94
CA ARG A 41 10.82 7.36 9.66
C ARG A 41 10.73 8.69 8.90
N MET A 42 11.79 9.07 8.17
CA MET A 42 11.78 10.34 7.44
C MET A 42 10.77 10.31 6.28
N ALA A 43 10.74 9.22 5.52
CA ALA A 43 9.78 9.04 4.43
C ALA A 43 8.34 9.00 4.94
N ILE A 44 8.11 8.28 6.05
CA ILE A 44 6.78 8.20 6.69
C ILE A 44 6.30 9.58 7.13
N ASN A 45 7.14 10.37 7.81
CA ASN A 45 6.79 11.73 8.22
C ASN A 45 6.45 12.62 7.02
N ARG A 46 7.21 12.51 5.90
CA ARG A 46 6.90 13.23 4.67
C ARG A 46 5.56 12.82 4.09
N ILE A 47 5.21 11.53 4.08
CA ILE A 47 3.89 11.07 3.62
C ILE A 47 2.77 11.70 4.45
N PHE A 48 2.90 11.73 5.78
CA PHE A 48 1.90 12.36 6.64
C PHE A 48 1.76 13.86 6.37
N GLU A 49 2.89 14.56 6.16
CA GLU A 49 2.92 15.99 5.82
C GLU A 49 2.30 16.26 4.45
N TYR A 50 2.74 15.55 3.40
CA TYR A 50 2.28 15.73 2.02
C TYR A 50 0.78 15.51 1.87
N LYS A 51 0.25 14.53 2.58
CA LYS A 51 -1.18 14.20 2.58
C LYS A 51 -2.02 15.04 3.54
N ILE A 52 -1.41 15.83 4.43
CA ILE A 52 -2.12 16.44 5.59
C ILE A 52 -2.87 15.33 6.35
N ARG A 53 -2.21 14.17 6.53
CA ARG A 53 -2.83 12.96 7.06
C ARG A 53 -2.93 13.00 8.58
N PRO A 54 -4.11 12.74 9.16
CA PRO A 54 -4.24 12.58 10.61
C PRO A 54 -3.33 11.45 11.12
N LYS A 55 -2.60 11.72 12.22
CA LYS A 55 -1.64 10.75 12.79
C LYS A 55 -2.27 9.43 13.25
N ASN A 56 -3.55 9.42 13.55
CA ASN A 56 -4.31 8.22 13.93
C ASN A 56 -4.71 7.33 12.75
N LYS A 57 -4.35 7.69 11.51
CA LYS A 57 -4.58 6.86 10.31
C LYS A 57 -3.24 6.23 9.88
N PRO A 58 -2.92 4.99 10.28
CA PRO A 58 -1.65 4.33 9.89
C PRO A 58 -1.56 4.12 8.38
N LEU A 59 -0.35 3.81 7.89
CA LEU A 59 -0.14 3.34 6.53
C LEU A 59 -0.50 1.85 6.44
N SER A 60 -0.80 1.38 5.23
CA SER A 60 -0.96 -0.06 4.96
C SER A 60 0.38 -0.67 4.59
N ILE A 61 0.59 -1.93 4.93
CA ILE A 61 1.80 -2.70 4.59
C ILE A 61 1.47 -3.65 3.45
N PHE A 62 2.21 -3.53 2.36
CA PHE A 62 1.99 -4.32 1.16
C PHE A 62 3.21 -5.18 0.86
N MET A 63 2.95 -6.43 0.44
CA MET A 63 3.95 -7.45 0.19
C MET A 63 3.96 -7.85 -1.28
N SER A 64 5.12 -8.30 -1.78
CA SER A 64 5.23 -8.92 -3.12
C SER A 64 4.71 -10.37 -3.13
N ASN A 65 4.85 -11.09 -1.99
CA ASN A 65 4.40 -12.47 -1.83
C ASN A 65 3.22 -12.55 -0.86
N PRO A 66 2.05 -13.11 -1.27
CA PRO A 66 0.88 -13.22 -0.40
C PRO A 66 1.11 -14.06 0.86
N ASN A 67 2.01 -15.05 0.83
CA ASN A 67 2.30 -15.90 1.98
C ASN A 67 3.12 -15.21 3.08
N ASP A 68 3.67 -14.02 2.80
CA ASP A 68 4.48 -13.28 3.78
C ASP A 68 3.65 -12.56 4.85
N TRP A 69 2.33 -12.61 4.76
CA TRP A 69 1.46 -11.96 5.75
C TRP A 69 1.74 -12.41 7.20
N GLU A 70 2.10 -13.68 7.39
CA GLU A 70 2.41 -14.25 8.72
C GLU A 70 3.63 -13.59 9.41
N LYS A 71 4.49 -12.93 8.64
CA LYS A 71 5.64 -12.17 9.16
C LYS A 71 5.21 -10.86 9.84
N TYR A 72 4.04 -10.32 9.48
CA TYR A 72 3.63 -8.98 9.87
C TYR A 72 2.32 -8.94 10.64
N GLY A 73 1.45 -9.92 10.42
CA GLY A 73 0.13 -9.99 11.04
C GLY A 73 -0.14 -11.32 11.73
N LYS A 74 -1.04 -11.30 12.71
CA LYS A 74 -1.48 -12.49 13.46
C LYS A 74 -3.00 -12.50 13.58
N THR A 75 -3.56 -13.71 13.53
CA THR A 75 -4.98 -13.96 13.82
C THR A 75 -5.17 -15.35 14.43
N SER A 76 -6.13 -15.50 15.32
CA SER A 76 -6.60 -16.82 15.81
C SER A 76 -7.39 -17.59 14.74
N GLN A 77 -7.81 -16.91 13.67
CA GLN A 77 -8.63 -17.44 12.58
C GLN A 77 -7.77 -17.85 11.37
N THR A 78 -6.73 -18.64 11.59
CA THR A 78 -5.73 -19.00 10.59
C THR A 78 -6.33 -19.63 9.33
N ASN A 79 -7.33 -20.52 9.49
CA ASN A 79 -7.99 -21.18 8.36
C ASN A 79 -8.78 -20.17 7.51
N LEU A 80 -9.52 -19.26 8.14
CA LEU A 80 -10.24 -18.20 7.43
C LEU A 80 -9.26 -17.27 6.71
N MET A 81 -8.16 -16.88 7.36
CA MET A 81 -7.15 -16.04 6.76
C MET A 81 -6.53 -16.70 5.52
N LYS A 82 -6.20 -18.01 5.59
CA LYS A 82 -5.69 -18.76 4.44
C LYS A 82 -6.69 -18.76 3.27
N LEU A 83 -7.97 -19.03 3.54
CA LEU A 83 -9.01 -18.97 2.50
C LEU A 83 -9.09 -17.60 1.84
N LEU A 84 -9.04 -16.51 2.63
CA LEU A 84 -9.07 -15.15 2.10
C LEU A 84 -7.82 -14.83 1.26
N VAL A 85 -6.65 -15.27 1.71
CA VAL A 85 -5.40 -15.10 0.96
C VAL A 85 -5.42 -15.90 -0.34
N ASP A 86 -5.81 -17.16 -0.29
CA ASP A 86 -5.82 -18.05 -1.46
C ASP A 86 -6.84 -17.60 -2.53
N GLU A 87 -7.97 -17.01 -2.10
CA GLU A 87 -9.03 -16.57 -3.00
C GLU A 87 -8.80 -15.18 -3.58
N PHE A 88 -8.28 -14.23 -2.77
CA PHE A 88 -8.28 -12.80 -3.12
C PHE A 88 -6.89 -12.18 -3.29
N TRP A 89 -5.80 -12.88 -2.95
CA TRP A 89 -4.45 -12.38 -3.13
C TRP A 89 -3.65 -13.24 -4.13
N PRO A 90 -2.91 -12.59 -5.04
CA PRO A 90 -2.79 -11.14 -5.24
C PRO A 90 -4.08 -10.52 -5.79
N GLY A 91 -4.49 -9.36 -5.25
CA GLY A 91 -5.68 -8.65 -5.69
C GLY A 91 -6.08 -7.47 -4.80
N ALA A 92 -7.23 -6.87 -5.11
CA ALA A 92 -7.69 -5.61 -4.54
C ALA A 92 -8.36 -5.75 -3.15
N LEU A 93 -7.84 -6.64 -2.29
CA LEU A 93 -8.29 -6.85 -0.92
C LEU A 93 -7.22 -6.45 0.09
N ASN A 94 -7.58 -5.61 1.06
CA ASN A 94 -6.77 -5.34 2.24
C ASN A 94 -7.39 -6.02 3.45
N ILE A 95 -6.57 -6.72 4.24
CA ILE A 95 -7.02 -7.45 5.43
C ILE A 95 -6.38 -6.84 6.68
N VAL A 96 -7.23 -6.40 7.62
CA VAL A 96 -6.80 -5.87 8.92
C VAL A 96 -6.78 -6.99 9.95
N VAL A 97 -5.61 -7.21 10.54
CA VAL A 97 -5.34 -8.22 11.57
C VAL A 97 -4.56 -7.63 12.74
N GLU A 98 -4.33 -8.43 13.79
CA GLU A 98 -3.42 -8.07 14.89
C GLU A 98 -2.00 -7.83 14.35
N ASN A 99 -1.37 -6.77 14.80
CA ASN A 99 -0.02 -6.40 14.38
C ASN A 99 1.06 -7.13 15.18
N ILE A 100 2.00 -7.76 14.47
CA ILE A 100 3.25 -8.31 15.01
C ILE A 100 4.49 -7.81 14.27
N SER A 101 4.30 -6.83 13.36
CA SER A 101 5.39 -6.29 12.55
C SER A 101 6.34 -5.42 13.37
N PRO A 102 7.60 -5.25 12.94
CA PRO A 102 8.55 -4.33 13.55
C PRO A 102 8.35 -2.86 13.09
N PHE A 103 7.33 -2.56 12.30
CA PHE A 103 7.17 -1.28 11.58
C PHE A 103 6.46 -0.20 12.39
N HIS A 104 6.91 0.08 13.60
CA HIS A 104 6.27 1.00 14.56
C HIS A 104 5.85 2.35 13.97
N TYR A 105 6.70 2.96 13.14
CA TYR A 105 6.42 4.28 12.57
C TYR A 105 5.34 4.25 11.49
N ALA A 106 5.38 3.25 10.58
CA ALA A 106 4.42 3.15 9.48
C ALA A 106 3.00 2.92 9.99
N ILE A 107 2.85 2.11 11.03
CA ILE A 107 1.56 1.77 11.64
C ILE A 107 1.20 2.65 12.84
N ASN A 108 2.06 3.62 13.20
CA ASN A 108 1.85 4.53 14.32
C ASN A 108 1.53 3.79 15.64
N ASP A 109 2.34 2.77 15.97
CA ASP A 109 2.16 1.89 17.15
C ASP A 109 0.77 1.26 17.29
N SER A 110 0.03 1.13 16.20
CA SER A 110 -1.29 0.50 16.20
C SER A 110 -1.20 -0.98 16.59
N SER A 111 -2.17 -1.45 17.38
CA SER A 111 -2.33 -2.88 17.69
C SER A 111 -2.81 -3.71 16.49
N THR A 112 -3.24 -3.06 15.42
CA THR A 112 -3.68 -3.71 14.18
C THR A 112 -2.91 -3.17 12.99
N ILE A 113 -2.80 -3.99 11.95
CA ILE A 113 -2.11 -3.70 10.70
C ILE A 113 -3.01 -4.03 9.51
N SER A 114 -3.02 -3.14 8.51
CA SER A 114 -3.67 -3.40 7.22
C SER A 114 -2.65 -3.99 6.26
N LEU A 115 -2.88 -5.22 5.82
CA LEU A 115 -2.02 -5.97 4.91
C LEU A 115 -2.66 -6.07 3.52
N GLY A 116 -1.84 -6.07 2.47
CA GLY A 116 -2.27 -6.27 1.09
C GLY A 116 -1.18 -6.89 0.22
N CYS A 117 -1.62 -7.58 -0.82
CA CYS A 117 -0.76 -8.10 -1.89
C CYS A 117 -1.51 -7.91 -3.21
N VAL A 118 -1.06 -6.98 -4.04
CA VAL A 118 -1.74 -6.61 -5.28
C VAL A 118 -1.32 -7.49 -6.46
N GLN A 119 -2.16 -7.55 -7.48
CA GLN A 119 -1.90 -8.32 -8.70
C GLN A 119 -0.97 -7.57 -9.66
N ASN A 120 -0.92 -6.23 -9.61
CA ASN A 120 -0.11 -5.40 -10.49
C ASN A 120 1.36 -5.86 -10.53
N GLU A 121 1.80 -6.38 -11.68
CA GLU A 121 3.13 -6.99 -11.83
C GLU A 121 4.26 -5.99 -11.65
N VAL A 122 4.11 -4.76 -12.16
CA VAL A 122 5.10 -3.68 -12.00
C VAL A 122 5.32 -3.36 -10.52
N PHE A 123 4.23 -3.28 -9.74
CA PHE A 123 4.31 -3.08 -8.30
C PHE A 123 5.02 -4.26 -7.60
N ARG A 124 4.62 -5.49 -7.91
CA ARG A 124 5.16 -6.69 -7.25
C ARG A 124 6.65 -6.87 -7.52
N GLU A 125 7.08 -6.71 -8.78
CA GLU A 125 8.49 -6.79 -9.16
C GLU A 125 9.31 -5.70 -8.46
N PHE A 126 8.79 -4.47 -8.41
CA PHE A 126 9.43 -3.37 -7.69
C PHE A 126 9.55 -3.66 -6.18
N VAL A 127 8.48 -4.12 -5.54
CA VAL A 127 8.49 -4.45 -4.10
C VAL A 127 9.43 -5.62 -3.79
N GLU A 128 9.46 -6.64 -4.65
CA GLU A 128 10.42 -7.75 -4.53
C GLU A 128 11.87 -7.25 -4.57
N TYR A 129 12.17 -6.34 -5.52
CA TYR A 129 13.49 -5.72 -5.64
C TYR A 129 13.89 -4.91 -4.39
N LEU A 130 12.92 -4.38 -3.63
CA LEU A 130 13.15 -3.67 -2.38
C LEU A 130 13.30 -4.58 -1.14
N GLY A 131 13.09 -5.88 -1.29
CA GLY A 131 13.13 -6.85 -0.18
C GLY A 131 11.76 -7.36 0.26
N GLY A 132 10.74 -7.22 -0.58
CA GLY A 132 9.45 -7.89 -0.47
C GLY A 132 8.37 -7.15 0.30
N VAL A 133 8.63 -5.96 0.87
CA VAL A 133 7.65 -5.23 1.69
C VAL A 133 7.80 -3.72 1.61
N VAL A 134 6.68 -2.99 1.57
CA VAL A 134 6.62 -1.52 1.57
C VAL A 134 5.44 -1.02 2.41
N ALA A 135 5.49 0.26 2.82
CA ALA A 135 4.37 0.98 3.41
C ALA A 135 3.76 1.92 2.36
N ILE A 136 2.42 1.88 2.22
CA ILE A 136 1.73 2.67 1.21
C ILE A 136 0.45 3.35 1.73
N THR A 137 0.03 4.36 1.00
CA THR A 137 -1.29 5.00 1.12
C THR A 137 -1.64 5.66 -0.22
N SER A 138 -2.92 5.85 -0.54
CA SER A 138 -3.35 6.53 -1.78
C SER A 138 -2.64 7.88 -1.99
N ALA A 139 -2.30 8.21 -3.26
CA ALA A 139 -1.51 9.39 -3.61
C ALA A 139 -2.39 10.65 -3.75
N ASN A 140 -3.21 10.98 -2.72
CA ASN A 140 -4.07 12.16 -2.66
C ASN A 140 -3.95 12.89 -1.31
N ILE A 141 -4.38 14.12 -1.25
CA ILE A 141 -4.57 14.84 0.02
C ILE A 141 -5.70 14.14 0.80
N SER A 142 -5.52 13.91 2.10
CA SER A 142 -6.49 13.17 2.91
C SER A 142 -7.84 13.87 2.97
N GLY A 143 -8.92 13.13 2.66
CA GLY A 143 -10.30 13.63 2.72
C GLY A 143 -10.77 14.39 1.48
N THR A 144 -9.94 14.51 0.43
CA THR A 144 -10.33 15.26 -0.78
C THR A 144 -10.82 14.38 -1.94
N ALA A 145 -10.52 13.08 -1.90
CA ALA A 145 -10.83 12.13 -2.99
C ALA A 145 -11.11 10.72 -2.44
N ASP A 146 -11.76 10.62 -1.29
CA ASP A 146 -11.99 9.34 -0.60
C ASP A 146 -12.89 8.38 -1.43
N ASP A 147 -13.77 8.93 -2.27
CA ASP A 147 -14.69 8.19 -3.14
C ASP A 147 -14.21 8.05 -4.59
N LEU A 148 -13.02 8.57 -4.92
CA LEU A 148 -12.48 8.54 -6.27
C LEU A 148 -11.30 7.55 -6.35
N LEU A 149 -11.13 6.96 -7.56
CA LEU A 149 -9.88 6.29 -7.89
C LEU A 149 -8.78 7.33 -8.07
N ILE A 150 -7.61 7.02 -7.53
CA ILE A 150 -6.43 7.86 -7.70
C ILE A 150 -5.68 7.39 -8.93
N THR A 151 -6.02 8.00 -10.07
CA THR A 151 -5.32 7.78 -11.35
C THR A 151 -3.95 8.46 -11.33
N GLU A 152 -3.17 8.28 -12.42
CA GLU A 152 -1.88 8.96 -12.60
C GLU A 152 -2.07 10.50 -12.57
N GLU A 153 -3.12 11.01 -13.23
CA GLU A 153 -3.42 12.44 -13.30
C GLU A 153 -3.81 13.00 -11.93
N VAL A 154 -4.67 12.31 -11.18
CA VAL A 154 -5.06 12.73 -9.82
C VAL A 154 -3.86 12.67 -8.87
N ALA A 155 -3.01 11.66 -9.01
CA ALA A 155 -1.79 11.56 -8.23
C ALA A 155 -0.81 12.70 -8.53
N ASP A 156 -0.66 13.10 -9.81
CA ASP A 156 0.18 14.24 -10.22
C ASP A 156 -0.41 15.57 -9.73
N GLU A 157 -1.72 15.77 -9.85
CA GLU A 157 -2.40 16.98 -9.36
C GLU A 157 -2.17 17.20 -7.85
N HIS A 158 -2.26 16.13 -7.05
CA HIS A 158 -2.19 16.24 -5.59
C HIS A 158 -0.76 16.16 -5.03
N MET A 159 0.16 15.48 -5.71
CA MET A 159 1.49 15.13 -5.19
C MET A 159 2.65 15.51 -6.11
N GLY A 160 2.38 15.95 -7.34
CA GLY A 160 3.41 16.19 -8.35
C GLY A 160 4.42 17.27 -7.99
N ASP A 161 4.07 18.22 -7.12
CA ASP A 161 4.95 19.24 -6.58
C ASP A 161 5.77 18.77 -5.35
N LYS A 162 5.43 17.61 -4.75
CA LYS A 162 6.00 17.08 -3.51
C LYS A 162 6.86 15.84 -3.73
N VAL A 163 6.61 15.10 -4.82
CA VAL A 163 7.21 13.80 -5.10
C VAL A 163 7.97 13.84 -6.43
N ASP A 164 9.23 13.39 -6.42
CA ASP A 164 10.10 13.47 -7.60
C ASP A 164 9.73 12.45 -8.69
N TYR A 165 9.27 11.25 -8.29
CA TYR A 165 9.10 10.11 -9.20
C TYR A 165 7.77 9.39 -9.03
N LEU A 166 7.21 8.98 -10.18
CA LEU A 166 6.11 8.04 -10.30
C LEU A 166 6.59 6.84 -11.13
N LEU A 167 6.42 5.64 -10.58
CA LEU A 167 6.57 4.39 -11.32
C LEU A 167 5.28 4.12 -12.08
N LYS A 168 5.37 4.03 -13.41
CA LYS A 168 4.21 3.84 -14.29
C LYS A 168 3.78 2.37 -14.32
N SER A 169 2.47 2.13 -14.30
CA SER A 169 1.91 0.81 -14.64
C SER A 169 2.02 0.55 -16.14
N ASN A 170 2.29 -0.70 -16.51
CA ASN A 170 2.20 -1.18 -17.90
C ASN A 170 0.80 -1.69 -18.25
N VAL A 171 -0.11 -1.70 -17.29
CA VAL A 171 -1.49 -2.17 -17.43
C VAL A 171 -2.44 -1.11 -16.85
N GLU A 172 -3.51 -0.82 -17.58
CA GLU A 172 -4.57 0.05 -17.11
C GLU A 172 -5.43 -0.68 -16.05
N SER A 173 -5.75 0.00 -14.95
CA SER A 173 -6.64 -0.55 -13.93
C SER A 173 -8.07 -0.58 -14.45
N LEU A 174 -8.76 -1.71 -14.28
CA LEU A 174 -10.19 -1.86 -14.55
C LEU A 174 -11.06 -1.63 -13.31
N ALA A 175 -10.45 -1.27 -12.17
CA ALA A 175 -11.19 -1.00 -10.94
C ALA A 175 -12.10 0.22 -11.09
N THR A 176 -13.26 0.15 -10.46
CA THR A 176 -14.20 1.27 -10.36
C THR A 176 -14.17 1.94 -8.99
N LYS A 177 -13.61 1.24 -8.00
CA LYS A 177 -13.48 1.70 -6.61
C LYS A 177 -12.08 1.38 -6.07
N SER A 178 -11.70 2.07 -4.99
CA SER A 178 -10.53 1.69 -4.18
C SER A 178 -10.72 0.28 -3.58
N SER A 179 -9.60 -0.39 -3.27
CA SER A 179 -9.59 -1.76 -2.72
C SER A 179 -10.57 -1.95 -1.55
N THR A 180 -11.21 -3.12 -1.49
CA THR A 180 -11.99 -3.55 -0.33
C THR A 180 -11.08 -3.66 0.90
N ILE A 181 -11.56 -3.21 2.05
CA ILE A 181 -10.85 -3.37 3.33
C ILE A 181 -11.75 -4.14 4.28
N ILE A 182 -11.25 -5.26 4.77
CA ILE A 182 -11.94 -6.06 5.79
C ILE A 182 -11.11 -6.17 7.07
N LYS A 183 -11.78 -6.42 8.19
CA LYS A 183 -11.16 -6.78 9.46
C LYS A 183 -11.58 -8.19 9.87
N VAL A 184 -10.62 -9.05 10.15
CA VAL A 184 -10.85 -10.39 10.71
C VAL A 184 -10.76 -10.30 12.24
N ASN A 185 -11.89 -10.50 12.92
CA ASN A 185 -11.97 -10.47 14.37
C ASN A 185 -11.57 -11.82 15.00
N ALA A 186 -11.19 -11.82 16.27
CA ALA A 186 -10.75 -13.03 16.98
C ALA A 186 -11.81 -14.16 17.03
N ILE A 187 -13.10 -13.82 16.94
CA ILE A 187 -14.21 -14.79 16.91
C ILE A 187 -14.56 -15.29 15.50
N GLY A 188 -13.79 -14.93 14.46
CA GLY A 188 -14.04 -15.35 13.08
C GLY A 188 -15.05 -14.48 12.30
N THR A 189 -15.50 -13.37 12.87
CA THR A 189 -16.35 -12.42 12.15
C THR A 189 -15.51 -11.56 11.23
N VAL A 190 -15.95 -11.42 9.96
CA VAL A 190 -15.41 -10.49 9.00
C VAL A 190 -16.24 -9.21 9.02
N THR A 191 -15.58 -8.07 9.24
CA THR A 191 -16.22 -6.75 9.19
C THR A 191 -15.68 -5.98 8.00
N ILE A 192 -16.55 -5.53 7.11
CA ILE A 192 -16.17 -4.65 6.00
C ILE A 192 -15.95 -3.24 6.55
N LEU A 193 -14.73 -2.73 6.41
CA LEU A 193 -14.35 -1.36 6.79
C LEU A 193 -14.48 -0.40 5.62
N ARG A 194 -14.29 -0.88 4.40
CA ARG A 194 -14.52 -0.18 3.13
C ARG A 194 -14.92 -1.18 2.06
N GLU A 195 -16.01 -0.90 1.36
CA GLU A 195 -16.47 -1.69 0.23
C GLU A 195 -15.82 -1.18 -1.06
N GLY A 196 -15.09 -2.07 -1.76
CA GLY A 196 -14.54 -1.88 -3.08
C GLY A 196 -15.29 -2.71 -4.12
N ASP A 197 -14.57 -3.14 -5.18
CA ASP A 197 -15.14 -3.97 -6.26
C ASP A 197 -15.21 -5.46 -5.90
N ILE A 198 -14.51 -5.90 -4.83
CA ILE A 198 -14.65 -7.27 -4.30
C ILE A 198 -15.84 -7.30 -3.36
N SER A 199 -16.80 -8.16 -3.69
CA SER A 199 -18.04 -8.38 -2.92
C SER A 199 -18.09 -9.79 -2.33
#